data_52b38cd2edc775abe167334228a0ee4e
#
_entry.id   52b38cd2edc775abe167334228a0ee4e
#
_cell.length_a   1.000
_cell.length_b   1.000
_cell.length_c   1.000
_cell.angle_alpha   90.00
_cell.angle_beta   90.00
_cell.angle_gamma   90.00
#
_symmetry.space_group_name_H-M   'P 1'
#
loop_
_entity.id
_entity.type
_entity.pdbx_description
1 polymer ?
#
loop_
_entity_poly.entity_id
_entity_poly.type
_entity_poly.pdbx_seq_one_letter_code
_entity_poly.pdbx_strand_id
1 'polypeptide(L)'
;MKKVTKDFVRAQVLERTTHYWSEVEGNEVLPVGSGSFSMPVVGPDGEEGFVTVTVVVRDKDREGNVYDGYADSKAYTEELADKRRLAAEKAEEKERQAALRAARKAARAKSE
;
A
#
# COMPACT_ATOMS: atom_id res chain seq x y z
N MET A 1 3.08 -8.27 25.74
CA MET A 1 3.06 -9.66 25.22
C MET A 1 4.44 -10.27 25.36
N LYS A 2 4.52 -11.48 25.86
CA LYS A 2 5.80 -12.19 25.99
C LYS A 2 6.36 -12.55 24.61
N LYS A 3 7.69 -12.62 24.51
CA LYS A 3 8.37 -13.00 23.26
C LYS A 3 7.87 -14.33 22.70
N VAL A 4 7.70 -15.33 23.54
CA VAL A 4 7.19 -16.66 23.16
C VAL A 4 5.81 -16.55 22.52
N THR A 5 4.94 -15.71 23.05
CA THR A 5 3.61 -15.48 22.51
C THR A 5 3.66 -14.77 21.16
N LYS A 6 4.52 -13.76 21.02
CA LYS A 6 4.72 -13.07 19.73
C LYS A 6 5.24 -14.03 18.66
N ASP A 7 6.21 -14.86 19.00
CA ASP A 7 6.79 -15.84 18.07
C ASP A 7 5.75 -16.86 17.63
N PHE A 8 4.91 -17.32 18.55
CA PHE A 8 3.82 -18.24 18.25
C PHE A 8 2.80 -17.62 17.29
N VAL A 9 2.32 -16.42 17.57
CA VAL A 9 1.35 -15.72 16.73
C VAL A 9 1.93 -15.45 15.35
N ARG A 10 3.17 -14.97 15.29
CA ARG A 10 3.85 -14.70 14.02
C ARG A 10 3.97 -15.96 13.17
N ALA A 11 4.40 -17.08 13.77
CA ALA A 11 4.53 -18.35 13.08
C ALA A 11 3.18 -18.85 12.55
N GLN A 12 2.11 -18.69 13.32
CA GLN A 12 0.76 -19.08 12.94
C GLN A 12 0.25 -18.29 11.73
N VAL A 13 0.42 -16.97 11.75
CA VAL A 13 0.01 -16.09 10.64
C VAL A 13 0.86 -16.38 9.41
N LEU A 14 2.17 -16.54 9.58
CA LEU A 14 3.09 -16.85 8.49
C LEU A 14 2.73 -18.18 7.82
N GLU A 15 2.45 -19.21 8.59
CA GLU A 15 2.04 -20.53 8.06
C GLU A 15 0.77 -20.42 7.21
N ARG A 16 -0.26 -19.72 7.70
CA ARG A 16 -1.52 -19.54 6.99
C ARG A 16 -1.34 -18.72 5.72
N THR A 17 -0.54 -17.68 5.77
CA THR A 17 -0.25 -16.82 4.61
C THR A 17 0.54 -17.59 3.56
N THR A 18 1.54 -18.34 3.98
CA THR A 18 2.34 -19.21 3.10
C THR A 18 1.47 -20.29 2.44
N HIS A 19 0.59 -20.91 3.22
CA HIS A 19 -0.34 -21.91 2.71
C HIS A 19 -1.25 -21.35 1.63
N TYR A 20 -1.81 -20.16 1.87
CA TYR A 20 -2.66 -19.50 0.88
C TYR A 20 -1.94 -19.26 -0.44
N TRP A 21 -0.77 -18.64 -0.39
CA TRP A 21 -0.03 -18.31 -1.61
C TRP A 21 0.51 -19.54 -2.35
N SER A 22 0.93 -20.58 -1.63
CA SER A 22 1.45 -21.80 -2.27
C SER A 22 0.36 -22.76 -2.72
N GLU A 23 -0.59 -23.09 -1.85
CA GLU A 23 -1.60 -24.12 -2.12
C GLU A 23 -2.83 -23.59 -2.85
N VAL A 24 -3.28 -22.38 -2.53
CA VAL A 24 -4.47 -21.80 -3.16
C VAL A 24 -4.12 -21.07 -4.46
N GLU A 25 -3.10 -20.23 -4.43
CA GLU A 25 -2.67 -19.44 -5.59
C GLU A 25 -1.63 -20.12 -6.46
N GLY A 26 -0.99 -21.18 -5.97
CA GLY A 26 0.00 -21.93 -6.74
C GLY A 26 1.33 -21.23 -6.94
N ASN A 27 1.65 -20.25 -6.12
CA ASN A 27 2.92 -19.53 -6.20
C ASN A 27 4.04 -20.31 -5.53
N GLU A 28 5.27 -20.11 -6.02
CA GLU A 28 6.47 -20.57 -5.32
C GLU A 28 6.72 -19.67 -4.12
N VAL A 29 6.80 -20.25 -2.91
CA VAL A 29 7.05 -19.52 -1.68
C VAL A 29 8.43 -19.87 -1.15
N LEU A 30 9.29 -18.86 -0.99
CA LEU A 30 10.69 -19.01 -0.60
C LEU A 30 10.90 -18.39 0.79
N PRO A 31 11.19 -19.17 1.84
CA PRO A 31 11.52 -18.61 3.14
C PRO A 31 12.79 -17.76 3.06
N VAL A 32 12.76 -16.52 3.53
CA VAL A 32 13.90 -15.61 3.54
C VAL A 32 14.24 -15.07 4.93
N GLY A 33 13.54 -15.55 5.96
CA GLY A 33 13.77 -15.20 7.34
C GLY A 33 12.76 -15.90 8.24
N SER A 34 12.90 -15.78 9.55
CA SER A 34 12.01 -16.43 10.52
C SER A 34 10.57 -15.90 10.49
N GLY A 35 10.34 -14.74 9.93
CA GLY A 35 9.02 -14.14 9.81
C GLY A 35 8.73 -13.62 8.41
N SER A 36 9.47 -14.07 7.40
CA SER A 36 9.39 -13.53 6.05
C SER A 36 9.47 -14.60 4.98
N PHE A 37 8.82 -14.36 3.87
CA PHE A 37 8.96 -15.16 2.66
C PHE A 37 8.92 -14.26 1.42
N SER A 38 9.51 -14.76 0.33
CA SER A 38 9.47 -14.10 -0.97
C SER A 38 8.77 -14.95 -2.00
N MET A 39 8.17 -14.31 -2.99
CA MET A 39 7.53 -14.99 -4.11
C MET A 39 7.96 -14.32 -5.42
N PRO A 40 8.29 -15.12 -6.47
CA PRO A 40 8.50 -14.55 -7.78
C PRO A 40 7.18 -14.01 -8.34
N VAL A 41 7.23 -12.86 -8.98
CA VAL A 41 6.08 -12.21 -9.59
C VAL A 41 6.46 -11.65 -10.96
N VAL A 42 5.46 -11.57 -11.84
CA VAL A 42 5.63 -10.99 -13.17
C VAL A 42 4.62 -9.84 -13.29
N GLY A 43 5.11 -8.67 -13.67
CA GLY A 43 4.26 -7.50 -13.89
C GLY A 43 3.47 -7.57 -15.20
N PRO A 44 2.50 -6.68 -15.40
CA PRO A 44 1.69 -6.64 -16.63
C PRO A 44 2.49 -6.45 -17.92
N ASP A 45 3.65 -5.83 -17.80
CA ASP A 45 4.59 -5.58 -18.91
C ASP A 45 5.58 -6.71 -19.15
N GLY A 46 5.50 -7.80 -18.36
CA GLY A 46 6.39 -8.93 -18.44
C GLY A 46 7.67 -8.80 -17.60
N GLU A 47 7.83 -7.73 -16.86
CA GLU A 47 8.97 -7.57 -15.96
C GLU A 47 8.89 -8.55 -14.79
N GLU A 48 10.01 -9.20 -14.50
CA GLU A 48 10.13 -10.16 -13.40
C GLU A 48 10.65 -9.48 -12.14
N GLY A 49 10.15 -9.92 -10.99
CA GLY A 49 10.59 -9.44 -9.70
C GLY A 49 10.19 -10.37 -8.57
N PHE A 50 10.42 -9.94 -7.34
CA PHE A 50 10.02 -10.69 -6.15
C PHE A 50 9.23 -9.80 -5.21
N VAL A 51 8.19 -10.36 -4.61
CA VAL A 51 7.47 -9.73 -3.50
C VAL A 51 7.95 -10.37 -2.21
N THR A 52 8.32 -9.56 -1.23
CA THR A 52 8.68 -10.05 0.11
C THR A 52 7.58 -9.68 1.09
N VAL A 53 7.07 -10.67 1.80
CA VAL A 53 6.04 -10.51 2.84
C VAL A 53 6.68 -10.76 4.20
N THR A 54 6.51 -9.82 5.11
CA THR A 54 7.04 -9.90 6.47
C THR A 54 5.91 -9.78 7.48
N VAL A 55 5.86 -10.72 8.42
CA VAL A 55 4.88 -10.73 9.51
C VAL A 55 5.52 -10.14 10.76
N VAL A 56 4.94 -9.07 11.29
CA VAL A 56 5.41 -8.39 12.50
C VAL A 56 4.26 -8.33 13.50
N VAL A 57 4.51 -8.78 14.72
CA VAL A 57 3.54 -8.66 15.82
C VAL A 57 3.90 -7.42 16.65
N ARG A 58 2.96 -6.50 16.78
CA ARG A 58 3.13 -5.25 17.53
C ARG A 58 2.20 -5.23 18.72
N ASP A 59 2.77 -5.08 19.91
CA ASP A 59 2.01 -4.93 21.17
C ASP A 59 2.26 -3.59 21.85
N LYS A 60 3.36 -2.92 21.51
CA LYS A 60 3.74 -1.61 22.05
C LYS A 60 4.13 -0.65 20.97
N ASP A 61 3.87 0.63 21.17
CA ASP A 61 4.32 1.71 20.30
C ASP A 61 5.76 2.13 20.64
N ARG A 62 6.28 3.16 19.95
CA ARG A 62 7.63 3.67 20.16
C ARG A 62 7.86 4.24 21.56
N GLU A 63 6.79 4.69 22.22
CA GLU A 63 6.81 5.29 23.55
C GLU A 63 6.64 4.25 24.68
N GLY A 64 6.45 2.98 24.32
CA GLY A 64 6.26 1.89 25.26
C GLY A 64 4.81 1.71 25.73
N ASN A 65 3.87 2.44 25.14
CA ASN A 65 2.45 2.29 25.42
C ASN A 65 1.84 1.12 24.60
N VAL A 66 0.68 0.66 25.00
CA VAL A 66 -0.04 -0.37 24.24
C VAL A 66 -0.28 0.11 22.81
N TYR A 67 0.12 -0.69 21.83
CA TYR A 67 -0.08 -0.37 20.43
C TYR A 67 -1.57 -0.46 20.09
N ASP A 68 -2.10 0.62 19.53
CA ASP A 68 -3.49 0.71 19.08
C ASP A 68 -3.55 0.71 17.55
N GLY A 69 -3.77 -0.48 16.98
CA GLY A 69 -3.88 -0.67 15.54
C GLY A 69 -5.12 0.00 14.94
N TYR A 70 -6.18 0.16 15.74
CA TYR A 70 -7.39 0.86 15.28
C TYR A 70 -7.13 2.35 15.07
N ALA A 71 -6.40 2.96 15.99
CA ALA A 71 -6.02 4.37 15.86
C ALA A 71 -5.10 4.59 14.65
N ASP A 72 -4.12 3.73 14.45
CA ASP A 72 -3.23 3.79 13.28
C ASP A 72 -3.99 3.64 11.97
N SER A 73 -4.91 2.69 11.91
CA SER A 73 -5.74 2.46 10.73
C SER A 73 -6.63 3.66 10.41
N LYS A 74 -7.22 4.25 11.43
CA LYS A 74 -8.06 5.46 11.28
C LYS A 74 -7.24 6.64 10.75
N ALA A 75 -6.07 6.87 11.33
CA ALA A 75 -5.16 7.93 10.89
C ALA A 75 -4.72 7.75 9.44
N TYR A 76 -4.37 6.53 9.05
CA TYR A 76 -4.00 6.21 7.68
C TYR A 76 -5.15 6.43 6.70
N THR A 77 -6.36 6.00 7.07
CA THR A 77 -7.55 6.15 6.23
C THR A 77 -7.89 7.63 6.00
N GLU A 78 -7.79 8.45 7.04
CA GLU A 78 -8.00 9.89 6.95
C GLU A 78 -6.95 10.56 6.07
N GLU A 79 -5.69 10.20 6.24
CA GLU A 79 -4.58 10.69 5.40
C GLU A 79 -4.79 10.34 3.92
N LEU A 80 -5.22 9.10 3.64
CA LEU A 80 -5.48 8.65 2.28
C LEU A 80 -6.66 9.41 1.65
N ALA A 81 -7.73 9.66 2.41
CA ALA A 81 -8.86 10.45 1.96
C ALA A 81 -8.45 11.90 1.64
N ASP A 82 -7.61 12.51 2.46
CA ASP A 82 -7.08 13.85 2.22
C ASP A 82 -6.21 13.90 0.96
N LYS A 83 -5.35 12.92 0.75
CA LYS A 83 -4.53 12.83 -0.46
C LYS A 83 -5.39 12.71 -1.72
N ARG A 84 -6.44 11.91 -1.69
CA ARG A 84 -7.37 11.75 -2.80
C ARG A 84 -8.12 13.04 -3.11
N ARG A 85 -8.57 13.73 -2.07
CA ARG A 85 -9.24 15.02 -2.21
C ARG A 85 -8.31 16.06 -2.85
N LEU A 86 -7.07 16.18 -2.37
CA LEU A 86 -6.09 17.11 -2.91
C LEU A 86 -5.74 16.77 -4.37
N ALA A 87 -5.63 15.50 -4.72
CA ALA A 87 -5.39 15.07 -6.10
C ALA A 87 -6.57 15.45 -7.01
N ALA A 88 -7.81 15.28 -6.53
CA ALA A 88 -9.00 15.67 -7.27
C ALA A 88 -9.06 17.18 -7.49
N GLU A 89 -8.76 17.98 -6.47
CA GLU A 89 -8.69 19.45 -6.56
C GLU A 89 -7.64 19.91 -7.58
N LYS A 90 -6.46 19.27 -7.58
CA LYS A 90 -5.41 19.54 -8.58
C LYS A 90 -5.85 19.21 -10.00
N ALA A 91 -6.54 18.09 -10.18
CA ALA A 91 -7.04 17.69 -11.49
C ALA A 91 -8.08 18.70 -12.01
N GLU A 92 -9.00 19.15 -11.16
CA GLU A 92 -9.99 20.17 -11.50
C GLU A 92 -9.32 21.50 -11.87
N GLU A 93 -8.29 21.89 -11.12
CA GLU A 93 -7.54 23.11 -11.40
C GLU A 93 -6.83 23.04 -12.75
N LYS A 94 -6.21 21.90 -13.06
CA LYS A 94 -5.59 21.68 -14.38
C LYS A 94 -6.60 21.79 -15.52
N GLU A 95 -7.78 21.20 -15.36
CA GLU A 95 -8.84 21.27 -16.35
C GLU A 95 -9.31 22.71 -16.55
N ARG A 96 -9.48 23.44 -15.46
CA ARG A 96 -9.87 24.85 -15.48
C ARG A 96 -8.84 25.70 -16.23
N GLN A 97 -7.56 25.51 -15.91
CA GLN A 97 -6.47 26.21 -16.60
C GLN A 97 -6.40 25.88 -18.07
N ALA A 98 -6.56 24.62 -18.43
CA ALA A 98 -6.58 24.16 -19.81
C ALA A 98 -7.76 24.77 -20.59
N ALA A 99 -8.94 24.83 -19.97
CA ALA A 99 -10.14 25.45 -20.57
C ALA A 99 -9.94 26.96 -20.80
N LEU A 100 -9.33 27.67 -19.83
CA LEU A 100 -9.02 29.10 -19.98
C LEU A 100 -8.00 29.36 -21.08
N ARG A 101 -6.98 28.53 -21.20
CA ARG A 101 -5.99 28.64 -22.29
C ARG A 101 -6.62 28.40 -23.67
N ALA A 102 -7.48 27.39 -23.76
CA ALA A 102 -8.20 27.10 -25.00
C ALA A 102 -9.13 28.27 -25.39
N ALA A 103 -9.86 28.84 -24.42
CA ALA A 103 -10.73 29.99 -24.66
C ALA A 103 -9.95 31.22 -25.12
N ARG A 104 -8.79 31.51 -24.51
CA ARG A 104 -7.93 32.63 -24.92
C ARG A 104 -7.37 32.42 -26.35
N LYS A 105 -6.97 31.22 -26.66
CA LYS A 105 -6.48 30.88 -27.99
C LYS A 105 -7.57 31.05 -29.05
N ALA A 106 -8.78 30.60 -28.76
CA ALA A 106 -9.92 30.75 -29.65
C ALA A 106 -10.29 32.25 -29.87
N ALA A 107 -10.25 33.04 -28.80
CA ALA A 107 -10.50 34.48 -28.87
C ALA A 107 -9.45 35.20 -29.74
N ARG A 108 -8.17 34.84 -29.62
CA ARG A 108 -7.10 35.39 -30.46
C ARG A 108 -7.30 35.04 -31.94
N ALA A 109 -7.67 33.81 -32.24
CA ALA A 109 -7.90 33.36 -33.60
C ALA A 109 -9.05 34.13 -34.26
N LYS A 110 -10.09 34.46 -33.49
CA LYS A 110 -11.24 35.26 -33.97
C LYS A 110 -10.92 36.74 -34.21
N SER A 111 -9.94 37.30 -33.51
CA SER A 111 -9.60 38.71 -33.64
C SER A 111 -8.58 38.98 -34.76
N GLU A 112 -8.02 37.95 -35.35
CA GLU A 112 -7.18 38.00 -36.52
C GLU A 112 -8.05 37.83 -37.80
#